data_ede2e48381ca4d0d328e5f0e3054f594
#
_entry.id   ede2e48381ca4d0d328e5f0e3054f594
#
_cell.length_a   1.000
_cell.length_b   1.000
_cell.length_c   1.000
_cell.angle_alpha   90.00
_cell.angle_beta   90.00
_cell.angle_gamma   90.00
#
_symmetry.space_group_name_H-M   'P 1'
#
loop_
_entity.id
_entity.type
_entity.pdbx_description
1 polymer ?
#
loop_
_entity_poly.entity_id
_entity_poly.type
_entity_poly.pdbx_seq_one_letter_code
_entity_poly.pdbx_strand_id
1 'polypeptide(L)'
;MNFSWTRSFGNASGFRRGERTAEEALLRIIDADGTYDSKLEPKVAPDLLKRAYRHLVLVRTLDNRMLSLQRQGRIGFYVPSTGEEASQVGSAMALEKRDWVFPAYREPGAALWRGYSVETLIAQAYGNAKDPQQGRQMPNHYGARDVNYVPVSSPVGTQIPQAVGAAWAAKIRKDDVVALTYFGDGATSEGDFHAAMNFAGVFKTPTIFFCKNNQWAISVPITRQTASKTLAQKALAYGFDGVRVDGNDLLAVYAVTKAAADKARSGGGPTMIEAVTYRMGPHSSSDDPTRYRSKEDVEAWAKRDPIERMRKYLELKGLWSKESEEKLRAELEDMLQATIKEVERSPPPPIETLFTDVYAEMTPQLKEQMDAFLASGERRRPEMLDKFPL
;
A
#
# COMPACT_ATOMS: atom_id res chain seq x y z
N MET A 1 -12.71 -25.18 -2.56
CA MET A 1 -14.11 -24.74 -2.48
C MET A 1 -14.22 -23.45 -3.25
N ASN A 2 -14.97 -23.46 -4.35
CA ASN A 2 -15.22 -22.26 -5.17
C ASN A 2 -16.07 -21.28 -4.38
N PHE A 3 -15.50 -20.16 -4.00
CA PHE A 3 -16.24 -19.04 -3.44
C PHE A 3 -17.03 -18.43 -4.60
N SER A 4 -18.27 -18.82 -4.74
CA SER A 4 -19.17 -18.25 -5.77
C SER A 4 -19.78 -16.99 -5.20
N TRP A 5 -19.43 -15.84 -5.76
CA TRP A 5 -19.99 -14.52 -5.44
C TRP A 5 -21.52 -14.52 -5.44
N THR A 6 -22.14 -15.27 -6.34
CA THR A 6 -23.60 -15.38 -6.48
C THR A 6 -24.26 -16.20 -5.37
N ARG A 7 -23.54 -17.06 -4.64
CA ARG A 7 -24.14 -17.87 -3.56
C ARG A 7 -24.01 -17.25 -2.17
N SER A 8 -23.00 -16.37 -1.94
CA SER A 8 -22.79 -15.74 -0.64
C SER A 8 -23.59 -14.43 -0.44
N PHE A 9 -24.01 -13.82 -1.53
CA PHE A 9 -24.75 -12.54 -1.53
C PHE A 9 -26.11 -12.68 -2.24
N GLY A 10 -26.92 -13.66 -1.94
CA GLY A 10 -28.28 -13.89 -2.39
C GLY A 10 -28.70 -13.19 -3.69
N ASN A 11 -29.47 -13.84 -4.54
CA ASN A 11 -30.03 -13.21 -5.75
C ASN A 11 -30.61 -11.82 -5.40
N ALA A 12 -30.19 -10.80 -6.13
CA ALA A 12 -30.60 -9.39 -5.96
C ALA A 12 -32.11 -9.13 -6.04
N SER A 13 -32.95 -10.16 -6.22
CA SER A 13 -34.40 -10.09 -6.29
C SER A 13 -35.13 -10.13 -4.94
N GLY A 14 -34.40 -10.23 -3.81
CA GLY A 14 -34.99 -10.38 -2.46
C GLY A 14 -34.90 -9.16 -1.55
N PHE A 15 -34.30 -8.04 -1.98
CA PHE A 15 -34.15 -6.87 -1.12
C PHE A 15 -35.44 -6.06 -1.01
N ARG A 16 -35.90 -5.83 0.24
CA ARG A 16 -37.03 -4.93 0.52
C ARG A 16 -36.62 -3.47 0.31
N ARG A 17 -37.56 -2.63 -0.08
CA ARG A 17 -37.38 -1.18 -0.26
C ARG A 17 -36.87 -0.56 1.06
N GLY A 18 -35.57 -0.18 1.10
CA GLY A 18 -34.88 0.35 2.29
C GLY A 18 -33.66 -0.46 2.73
N GLU A 19 -33.43 -1.66 2.19
CA GLU A 19 -32.18 -2.42 2.42
C GLU A 19 -31.07 -1.89 1.50
N ARG A 20 -29.82 -1.87 2.04
CA ARG A 20 -28.64 -1.50 1.24
C ARG A 20 -28.50 -2.45 0.06
N THR A 21 -28.19 -1.92 -1.11
CA THR A 21 -27.86 -2.77 -2.27
C THR A 21 -26.61 -3.59 -1.96
N ALA A 22 -26.40 -4.71 -2.63
CA ALA A 22 -25.18 -5.52 -2.47
C ALA A 22 -23.90 -4.70 -2.68
N GLU A 23 -23.97 -3.65 -3.51
CA GLU A 23 -22.88 -2.71 -3.80
C GLU A 23 -22.63 -1.71 -2.65
N GLU A 24 -23.64 -1.44 -1.82
CA GLU A 24 -23.53 -0.58 -0.62
C GLU A 24 -23.12 -1.39 0.62
N ALA A 25 -23.23 -2.72 0.58
CA ALA A 25 -22.85 -3.60 1.68
C ALA A 25 -21.34 -3.57 1.89
N LEU A 26 -20.91 -3.44 3.13
CA LEU A 26 -19.51 -3.50 3.53
C LEU A 26 -19.19 -4.90 4.05
N LEU A 27 -18.40 -5.68 3.28
CA LEU A 27 -17.97 -7.00 3.76
C LEU A 27 -17.07 -6.85 4.98
N ARG A 28 -17.42 -7.60 6.04
CA ARG A 28 -16.65 -7.68 7.27
C ARG A 28 -16.68 -9.11 7.79
N ILE A 29 -15.59 -9.54 8.38
CA ILE A 29 -15.45 -10.86 9.02
C ILE A 29 -15.16 -10.70 10.51
N ILE A 30 -14.24 -9.79 10.86
CA ILE A 30 -13.89 -9.50 12.26
C ILE A 30 -14.50 -8.16 12.66
N ASP A 31 -15.18 -8.09 13.79
CA ASP A 31 -15.66 -6.85 14.38
C ASP A 31 -14.59 -6.14 15.22
N ALA A 32 -14.82 -4.87 15.57
CA ALA A 32 -13.86 -4.04 16.29
C ALA A 32 -13.46 -4.58 17.69
N ASP A 33 -14.30 -5.42 18.27
CA ASP A 33 -14.05 -6.10 19.55
C ASP A 33 -13.34 -7.45 19.39
N GLY A 34 -13.02 -7.86 18.15
CA GLY A 34 -12.36 -9.13 17.82
C GLY A 34 -13.31 -10.31 17.61
N THR A 35 -14.61 -10.15 17.84
CA THR A 35 -15.59 -11.17 17.46
C THR A 35 -15.63 -11.33 15.93
N TYR A 36 -16.05 -12.49 15.43
CA TYR A 36 -15.97 -12.76 14.01
C TYR A 36 -17.11 -13.65 13.50
N ASP A 37 -17.45 -13.50 12.22
CA ASP A 37 -18.39 -14.37 11.53
C ASP A 37 -17.68 -15.67 11.07
N SER A 38 -17.90 -16.75 11.79
CA SER A 38 -17.30 -18.05 11.50
C SER A 38 -17.71 -18.66 10.15
N LYS A 39 -18.81 -18.19 9.54
CA LYS A 39 -19.25 -18.65 8.22
C LYS A 39 -18.47 -18.00 7.08
N LEU A 40 -18.00 -16.77 7.30
CA LEU A 40 -17.22 -15.99 6.35
C LEU A 40 -15.71 -16.14 6.58
N GLU A 41 -15.30 -16.66 7.74
CA GLU A 41 -13.91 -16.80 8.12
C GLU A 41 -13.14 -17.66 7.09
N PRO A 42 -12.09 -17.13 6.42
CA PRO A 42 -11.27 -17.91 5.52
C PRO A 42 -10.40 -18.89 6.29
N LYS A 43 -10.17 -20.07 5.72
CA LYS A 43 -9.26 -21.06 6.30
C LYS A 43 -7.82 -20.61 6.11
N VAL A 44 -7.26 -19.97 7.12
CA VAL A 44 -5.87 -19.49 7.18
C VAL A 44 -5.13 -20.25 8.28
N ALA A 45 -3.93 -20.73 7.99
CA ALA A 45 -3.10 -21.42 8.99
C ALA A 45 -2.75 -20.47 10.15
N PRO A 46 -2.74 -20.95 11.41
CA PRO A 46 -2.44 -20.13 12.58
C PRO A 46 -1.10 -19.38 12.48
N ASP A 47 -0.07 -19.98 11.95
CA ASP A 47 1.24 -19.34 11.80
C ASP A 47 1.20 -18.19 10.76
N LEU A 48 0.38 -18.33 9.71
CA LEU A 48 0.19 -17.27 8.74
C LEU A 48 -0.59 -16.10 9.34
N LEU A 49 -1.57 -16.35 10.22
CA LEU A 49 -2.28 -15.31 10.98
C LEU A 49 -1.33 -14.54 11.91
N LYS A 50 -0.49 -15.26 12.66
CA LYS A 50 0.53 -14.66 13.55
C LYS A 50 1.55 -13.83 12.74
N ARG A 51 1.99 -14.36 11.59
CA ARG A 51 2.88 -13.65 10.69
C ARG A 51 2.23 -12.37 10.17
N ALA A 52 0.96 -12.42 9.76
CA ALA A 52 0.22 -11.25 9.29
C ALA A 52 0.10 -10.20 10.41
N TYR A 53 -0.25 -10.61 11.62
CA TYR A 53 -0.30 -9.72 12.78
C TYR A 53 1.06 -9.06 13.06
N ARG A 54 2.15 -9.84 13.05
CA ARG A 54 3.51 -9.30 13.18
C ARG A 54 3.79 -8.20 12.15
N HIS A 55 3.34 -8.37 10.90
CA HIS A 55 3.54 -7.36 9.85
C HIS A 55 2.71 -6.10 10.10
N LEU A 56 1.48 -6.21 10.62
CA LEU A 56 0.69 -5.03 11.00
C LEU A 56 1.44 -4.21 12.07
N VAL A 57 1.93 -4.88 13.12
CA VAL A 57 2.69 -4.22 14.20
C VAL A 57 4.00 -3.64 13.69
N LEU A 58 4.72 -4.36 12.82
CA LEU A 58 5.96 -3.89 12.20
C LEU A 58 5.74 -2.59 11.42
N VAL A 59 4.72 -2.53 10.56
CA VAL A 59 4.40 -1.34 9.77
C VAL A 59 4.12 -0.13 10.66
N ARG A 60 3.31 -0.30 11.70
CA ARG A 60 3.00 0.78 12.66
C ARG A 60 4.23 1.24 13.42
N THR A 61 5.07 0.31 13.89
CA THR A 61 6.29 0.64 14.62
C THR A 61 7.28 1.37 13.72
N LEU A 62 7.42 0.91 12.47
CA LEU A 62 8.24 1.57 11.45
C LEU A 62 7.75 2.99 11.17
N ASP A 63 6.44 3.20 10.92
CA ASP A 63 5.85 4.52 10.70
C ASP A 63 6.21 5.50 11.84
N ASN A 64 6.04 5.05 13.09
CA ASN A 64 6.34 5.88 14.26
C ASN A 64 7.83 6.25 14.33
N ARG A 65 8.72 5.30 14.03
CA ARG A 65 10.15 5.53 14.01
C ARG A 65 10.57 6.48 12.89
N MET A 66 10.06 6.28 11.68
CA MET A 66 10.38 7.12 10.53
C MET A 66 9.89 8.57 10.70
N LEU A 67 8.68 8.77 11.25
CA LEU A 67 8.21 10.11 11.62
C LEU A 67 9.09 10.75 12.69
N SER A 68 9.56 9.98 13.69
CA SER A 68 10.48 10.48 14.69
C SER A 68 11.83 10.90 14.08
N LEU A 69 12.38 10.10 13.17
CA LEU A 69 13.61 10.43 12.44
C LEU A 69 13.47 11.70 11.61
N GLN A 70 12.33 11.86 10.97
CA GLN A 70 12.05 13.08 10.20
C GLN A 70 11.97 14.33 11.10
N ARG A 71 11.27 14.25 12.23
CA ARG A 71 11.20 15.35 13.21
C ARG A 71 12.57 15.71 13.81
N GLN A 72 13.50 14.76 13.83
CA GLN A 72 14.90 14.97 14.25
C GLN A 72 15.79 15.48 13.11
N GLY A 73 15.24 15.71 11.91
CA GLY A 73 16.02 16.14 10.72
C GLY A 73 16.96 15.07 10.17
N ARG A 74 16.83 13.78 10.58
CA ARG A 74 17.68 12.68 10.14
C ARG A 74 17.26 12.10 8.77
N ILE A 75 16.01 12.28 8.38
CA ILE A 75 15.49 12.05 7.04
C ILE A 75 14.66 13.26 6.61
N GLY A 76 14.60 13.55 5.30
CA GLY A 76 13.95 14.75 4.79
C GLY A 76 12.44 14.67 4.73
N PHE A 77 11.87 13.49 4.52
CA PHE A 77 10.45 13.32 4.25
C PHE A 77 9.99 11.89 4.58
N TYR A 78 8.73 11.73 5.00
CA TYR A 78 8.09 10.43 5.19
C TYR A 78 6.58 10.51 5.03
N VAL A 79 5.99 9.43 4.51
CA VAL A 79 4.53 9.26 4.35
C VAL A 79 4.07 8.07 5.21
N PRO A 80 3.43 8.31 6.37
CA PRO A 80 2.96 7.23 7.22
C PRO A 80 1.73 6.55 6.63
N SER A 81 1.53 5.29 6.98
CA SER A 81 0.39 4.47 6.57
C SER A 81 -0.55 4.11 7.73
N THR A 82 -0.38 4.78 8.86
CA THR A 82 -1.12 4.53 10.11
C THR A 82 -2.63 4.50 9.90
N GLY A 83 -3.26 3.38 10.24
CA GLY A 83 -4.69 3.10 10.06
C GLY A 83 -5.01 2.26 8.82
N GLU A 84 -4.06 2.10 7.89
CA GLU A 84 -4.26 1.40 6.61
C GLU A 84 -3.52 0.03 6.55
N GLU A 85 -2.95 -0.44 7.65
CA GLU A 85 -2.06 -1.61 7.68
C GLU A 85 -2.77 -2.89 7.24
N ALA A 86 -4.02 -3.12 7.68
CA ALA A 86 -4.77 -4.33 7.33
C ALA A 86 -5.08 -4.40 5.84
N SER A 87 -5.40 -3.27 5.20
CA SER A 87 -5.66 -3.21 3.76
C SER A 87 -4.43 -3.58 2.93
N GLN A 88 -3.23 -3.22 3.40
CA GLN A 88 -1.97 -3.51 2.74
C GLN A 88 -1.53 -4.96 2.93
N VAL A 89 -1.47 -5.42 4.18
CA VAL A 89 -1.00 -6.76 4.51
C VAL A 89 -2.01 -7.81 4.02
N GLY A 90 -3.32 -7.60 4.24
CA GLY A 90 -4.37 -8.54 3.84
C GLY A 90 -4.43 -8.74 2.32
N SER A 91 -4.32 -7.66 1.55
CA SER A 91 -4.32 -7.76 0.08
C SER A 91 -3.03 -8.40 -0.45
N ALA A 92 -1.86 -8.03 0.08
CA ALA A 92 -0.59 -8.62 -0.33
C ALA A 92 -0.48 -10.11 0.05
N MET A 93 -1.07 -10.52 1.18
CA MET A 93 -1.17 -11.91 1.63
C MET A 93 -1.97 -12.79 0.65
N ALA A 94 -2.89 -12.22 -0.11
CA ALA A 94 -3.71 -12.92 -1.08
C ALA A 94 -3.02 -13.19 -2.42
N LEU A 95 -1.90 -12.51 -2.68
CA LEU A 95 -1.15 -12.62 -3.92
C LEU A 95 -0.08 -13.72 -3.85
N GLU A 96 0.25 -14.27 -5.02
CA GLU A 96 1.38 -15.16 -5.19
C GLU A 96 2.67 -14.39 -5.47
N LYS A 97 3.84 -15.01 -5.23
CA LYS A 97 5.13 -14.34 -5.46
C LYS A 97 5.33 -13.84 -6.89
N ARG A 98 4.79 -14.57 -7.87
CA ARG A 98 4.85 -14.22 -9.30
C ARG A 98 3.97 -13.03 -9.69
N ASP A 99 2.96 -12.69 -8.88
CA ASP A 99 2.07 -11.57 -9.16
C ASP A 99 2.79 -10.22 -9.02
N TRP A 100 2.33 -9.24 -9.78
CA TRP A 100 2.93 -7.91 -9.78
C TRP A 100 2.11 -6.93 -8.96
N VAL A 101 2.82 -6.07 -8.22
CA VAL A 101 2.23 -4.98 -7.45
C VAL A 101 2.66 -3.65 -8.01
N PHE A 102 1.68 -2.82 -8.34
CA PHE A 102 1.83 -1.45 -8.78
C PHE A 102 1.34 -0.53 -7.65
N PRO A 103 2.23 -0.06 -6.77
CA PRO A 103 1.85 0.71 -5.60
C PRO A 103 1.52 2.15 -5.92
N ALA A 104 0.80 2.81 -4.98
CA ALA A 104 0.84 4.26 -4.86
C ALA A 104 2.14 4.66 -4.12
N TYR A 105 2.06 5.29 -2.96
CA TYR A 105 3.26 5.62 -2.16
C TYR A 105 3.09 5.22 -0.69
N ARG A 106 1.94 4.68 -0.32
CA ARG A 106 1.54 4.41 1.08
C ARG A 106 1.33 2.92 1.36
N GLU A 107 2.13 2.05 0.75
CA GLU A 107 2.00 0.60 0.88
C GLU A 107 3.27 -0.10 1.39
N PRO A 108 3.95 0.42 2.46
CA PRO A 108 5.11 -0.28 3.03
C PRO A 108 4.74 -1.68 3.51
N GLY A 109 3.53 -1.87 4.05
CA GLY A 109 3.05 -3.18 4.52
C GLY A 109 2.98 -4.21 3.40
N ALA A 110 2.57 -3.82 2.19
CA ALA A 110 2.54 -4.71 1.05
C ALA A 110 3.96 -5.06 0.56
N ALA A 111 4.86 -4.08 0.50
CA ALA A 111 6.26 -4.30 0.12
C ALA A 111 6.97 -5.26 1.10
N LEU A 112 6.87 -4.98 2.41
CA LEU A 112 7.47 -5.79 3.47
C LEU A 112 6.90 -7.23 3.48
N TRP A 113 5.58 -7.39 3.29
CA TRP A 113 4.97 -8.72 3.20
C TRP A 113 5.54 -9.53 2.04
N ARG A 114 5.80 -8.90 0.91
CA ARG A 114 6.37 -9.54 -0.28
C ARG A 114 7.86 -9.88 -0.15
N GLY A 115 8.53 -9.33 0.86
CA GLY A 115 9.94 -9.61 1.15
C GLY A 115 10.89 -8.44 0.89
N TYR A 116 10.36 -7.23 0.63
CA TYR A 116 11.20 -6.03 0.63
C TYR A 116 11.79 -5.84 2.02
N SER A 117 13.09 -5.57 2.12
CA SER A 117 13.74 -5.55 3.44
C SER A 117 13.46 -4.23 4.17
N VAL A 118 13.36 -4.30 5.49
CA VAL A 118 13.25 -3.13 6.36
C VAL A 118 14.48 -2.23 6.20
N GLU A 119 15.66 -2.83 6.09
CA GLU A 119 16.93 -2.11 5.88
C GLU A 119 16.89 -1.28 4.59
N THR A 120 16.50 -1.90 3.48
CA THR A 120 16.42 -1.23 2.18
C THR A 120 15.38 -0.11 2.19
N LEU A 121 14.23 -0.32 2.85
CA LEU A 121 13.20 0.70 2.98
C LEU A 121 13.73 1.92 3.76
N ILE A 122 14.43 1.70 4.87
CA ILE A 122 15.03 2.77 5.65
C ILE A 122 16.14 3.45 4.86
N ALA A 123 17.01 2.69 4.19
CA ALA A 123 18.10 3.23 3.35
C ALA A 123 17.58 4.14 2.23
N GLN A 124 16.46 3.79 1.63
CA GLN A 124 15.78 4.61 0.62
C GLN A 124 15.32 5.96 1.19
N ALA A 125 14.85 6.01 2.43
CA ALA A 125 14.48 7.27 3.07
C ALA A 125 15.70 8.15 3.43
N TYR A 126 16.87 7.53 3.63
CA TYR A 126 18.15 8.23 3.81
C TYR A 126 18.82 8.61 2.47
N GLY A 127 18.49 7.92 1.38
CA GLY A 127 19.12 8.12 0.07
C GLY A 127 20.61 7.83 0.06
N ASN A 128 21.09 6.85 0.82
CA ASN A 128 22.49 6.48 0.96
C ASN A 128 22.91 5.33 0.02
N ALA A 129 24.17 4.86 0.12
CA ALA A 129 24.70 3.81 -0.75
C ALA A 129 24.01 2.44 -0.61
N LYS A 130 23.24 2.19 0.47
CA LYS A 130 22.41 0.99 0.62
C LYS A 130 21.03 1.13 -0.05
N ASP A 131 20.65 2.34 -0.51
CA ASP A 131 19.46 2.54 -1.32
C ASP A 131 19.70 2.01 -2.73
N PRO A 132 18.93 1.02 -3.22
CA PRO A 132 19.05 0.52 -4.60
C PRO A 132 18.86 1.61 -5.67
N GLN A 133 18.17 2.69 -5.33
CA GLN A 133 17.91 3.83 -6.19
C GLN A 133 18.93 4.96 -5.99
N GLN A 134 19.87 4.78 -5.04
CA GLN A 134 21.00 5.66 -4.77
C GLN A 134 20.60 7.13 -4.58
N GLY A 135 19.53 7.36 -3.84
CA GLY A 135 19.03 8.70 -3.52
C GLY A 135 18.34 9.44 -4.67
N ARG A 136 18.09 8.80 -5.82
CA ARG A 136 17.46 9.45 -7.00
C ARG A 136 15.95 9.55 -6.93
N GLN A 137 15.33 8.89 -5.96
CA GLN A 137 13.89 8.93 -5.72
C GLN A 137 13.58 9.60 -4.40
N MET A 138 12.42 10.26 -4.32
CA MET A 138 11.90 10.75 -3.03
C MET A 138 11.71 9.59 -2.05
N PRO A 139 11.81 9.81 -0.74
CA PRO A 139 11.38 8.84 0.25
C PRO A 139 9.97 8.31 -0.03
N ASN A 140 9.73 7.05 0.29
CA ASN A 140 8.51 6.29 -0.05
C ASN A 140 8.32 5.98 -1.57
N HIS A 141 9.27 6.33 -2.44
CA HIS A 141 9.21 6.02 -3.88
C HIS A 141 10.14 4.85 -4.24
N TYR A 142 10.05 3.78 -3.51
CA TYR A 142 10.84 2.58 -3.72
C TYR A 142 10.19 1.59 -4.68
N GLY A 143 11.00 0.69 -5.21
CA GLY A 143 10.59 -0.45 -6.00
C GLY A 143 11.60 -1.58 -5.83
N ALA A 144 11.17 -2.83 -6.11
CA ALA A 144 12.02 -3.99 -6.00
C ALA A 144 11.59 -5.07 -7.01
N ARG A 145 12.46 -5.32 -7.97
CA ARG A 145 12.24 -6.33 -9.01
C ARG A 145 12.12 -7.73 -8.45
N ASP A 146 12.90 -8.04 -7.42
CA ASP A 146 12.99 -9.39 -6.81
C ASP A 146 11.67 -9.84 -6.18
N VAL A 147 10.84 -8.88 -5.81
CA VAL A 147 9.52 -9.14 -5.21
C VAL A 147 8.37 -8.65 -6.10
N ASN A 148 8.63 -8.35 -7.37
CA ASN A 148 7.65 -7.86 -8.35
C ASN A 148 6.85 -6.65 -7.83
N TYR A 149 7.58 -5.71 -7.21
CA TYR A 149 7.02 -4.46 -6.68
C TYR A 149 7.54 -3.30 -7.51
N VAL A 150 6.67 -2.70 -8.33
CA VAL A 150 7.04 -1.66 -9.30
C VAL A 150 7.40 -0.37 -8.57
N PRO A 151 8.41 0.39 -9.02
CA PRO A 151 8.72 1.69 -8.43
C PRO A 151 7.51 2.62 -8.39
N VAL A 152 7.38 3.33 -7.28
CA VAL A 152 6.31 4.33 -7.11
C VAL A 152 6.49 5.48 -8.10
N SER A 153 5.39 5.91 -8.70
CA SER A 153 5.30 7.13 -9.50
C SER A 153 4.64 8.26 -8.68
N SER A 154 5.24 9.46 -8.66
CA SER A 154 4.70 10.61 -7.94
C SER A 154 3.37 11.13 -8.52
N PRO A 155 3.17 11.24 -9.87
CA PRO A 155 1.88 11.59 -10.44
C PRO A 155 0.80 10.60 -10.03
N VAL A 156 -0.29 11.12 -9.46
CA VAL A 156 -1.38 10.31 -8.92
C VAL A 156 -2.10 9.57 -10.05
N GLY A 157 -2.30 8.26 -9.88
CA GLY A 157 -3.04 7.43 -10.83
C GLY A 157 -2.21 6.80 -11.95
N THR A 158 -0.97 7.26 -12.21
CA THR A 158 -0.10 6.77 -13.30
C THR A 158 0.14 5.26 -13.26
N GLN A 159 0.23 4.66 -12.08
CA GLN A 159 0.45 3.23 -11.91
C GLN A 159 -0.74 2.38 -12.39
N ILE A 160 -1.94 2.95 -12.49
CA ILE A 160 -3.16 2.22 -12.84
C ILE A 160 -3.11 1.71 -14.30
N PRO A 161 -2.91 2.56 -15.33
CA PRO A 161 -2.76 2.08 -16.70
C PRO A 161 -1.51 1.21 -16.89
N GLN A 162 -0.43 1.44 -16.14
CA GLN A 162 0.77 0.59 -16.18
C GLN A 162 0.46 -0.84 -15.73
N ALA A 163 -0.30 -0.99 -14.62
CA ALA A 163 -0.74 -2.31 -14.15
C ALA A 163 -1.63 -3.03 -15.17
N VAL A 164 -2.55 -2.30 -15.79
CA VAL A 164 -3.43 -2.84 -16.82
C VAL A 164 -2.63 -3.29 -18.05
N GLY A 165 -1.65 -2.49 -18.49
CA GLY A 165 -0.76 -2.85 -19.59
C GLY A 165 0.05 -4.10 -19.30
N ALA A 166 0.66 -4.20 -18.10
CA ALA A 166 1.41 -5.37 -17.67
C ALA A 166 0.52 -6.63 -17.57
N ALA A 167 -0.68 -6.50 -17.02
CA ALA A 167 -1.66 -7.58 -16.95
C ALA A 167 -2.10 -8.05 -18.34
N TRP A 168 -2.29 -7.10 -19.27
CA TRP A 168 -2.64 -7.42 -20.64
C TRP A 168 -1.52 -8.16 -21.36
N ALA A 169 -0.29 -7.72 -21.20
CA ALA A 169 0.89 -8.41 -21.73
C ALA A 169 1.00 -9.84 -21.18
N ALA A 170 0.82 -10.04 -19.86
CA ALA A 170 0.79 -11.36 -19.24
C ALA A 170 -0.30 -12.25 -19.86
N LYS A 171 -1.51 -11.70 -20.07
CA LYS A 171 -2.62 -12.42 -20.72
C LYS A 171 -2.28 -12.86 -22.14
N ILE A 172 -1.68 -11.97 -22.97
CA ILE A 172 -1.26 -12.29 -24.35
C ILE A 172 -0.22 -13.40 -24.35
N ARG A 173 0.73 -13.34 -23.42
CA ARG A 173 1.80 -14.35 -23.26
C ARG A 173 1.32 -15.63 -22.62
N LYS A 174 0.09 -15.67 -22.10
CA LYS A 174 -0.49 -16.76 -21.30
C LYS A 174 0.31 -17.04 -20.01
N ASP A 175 0.92 -16.00 -19.46
CA ASP A 175 1.60 -16.07 -18.17
C ASP A 175 0.52 -16.12 -17.06
N ASP A 176 0.72 -16.99 -16.07
CA ASP A 176 -0.17 -17.12 -14.91
C ASP A 176 0.16 -16.05 -13.86
N VAL A 177 -0.14 -14.79 -14.20
CA VAL A 177 0.19 -13.60 -13.41
C VAL A 177 -1.04 -12.71 -13.27
N VAL A 178 -1.23 -12.17 -12.06
CA VAL A 178 -2.19 -11.13 -11.75
C VAL A 178 -1.43 -9.84 -11.43
N ALA A 179 -1.92 -8.70 -11.90
CA ALA A 179 -1.41 -7.40 -11.51
C ALA A 179 -2.38 -6.72 -10.54
N LEU A 180 -1.91 -6.38 -9.34
CA LEU A 180 -2.66 -5.58 -8.38
C LEU A 180 -2.11 -4.15 -8.39
N THR A 181 -2.99 -3.16 -8.55
CA THR A 181 -2.64 -1.75 -8.44
C THR A 181 -3.32 -1.11 -7.24
N TYR A 182 -2.53 -0.45 -6.39
CA TYR A 182 -3.03 0.36 -5.27
C TYR A 182 -3.23 1.80 -5.69
N PHE A 183 -4.28 2.41 -5.16
CA PHE A 183 -4.53 3.85 -5.30
C PHE A 183 -5.48 4.32 -4.19
N GLY A 184 -5.44 5.63 -3.90
CA GLY A 184 -6.37 6.26 -2.96
C GLY A 184 -7.68 6.67 -3.62
N ASP A 185 -8.63 7.13 -2.79
CA ASP A 185 -9.90 7.70 -3.25
C ASP A 185 -9.69 8.85 -4.24
N GLY A 186 -8.68 9.71 -4.00
CA GLY A 186 -8.31 10.82 -4.89
C GLY A 186 -8.00 10.43 -6.31
N ALA A 187 -7.31 9.32 -6.51
CA ALA A 187 -6.94 8.83 -7.82
C ALA A 187 -8.16 8.45 -8.69
N THR A 188 -9.31 8.21 -8.09
CA THR A 188 -10.54 7.89 -8.86
C THR A 188 -11.12 9.08 -9.62
N SER A 189 -10.53 10.27 -9.49
CA SER A 189 -10.87 11.47 -10.26
C SER A 189 -9.91 11.74 -11.42
N GLU A 190 -8.80 10.97 -11.50
CA GLU A 190 -7.81 11.12 -12.57
C GLU A 190 -8.27 10.46 -13.88
N GLY A 191 -7.90 11.07 -15.01
CA GLY A 191 -8.22 10.52 -16.33
C GLY A 191 -7.66 9.12 -16.56
N ASP A 192 -6.46 8.85 -16.05
CA ASP A 192 -5.78 7.54 -16.13
C ASP A 192 -6.57 6.42 -15.45
N PHE A 193 -7.24 6.72 -14.32
CA PHE A 193 -8.14 5.74 -13.69
C PHE A 193 -9.25 5.31 -14.65
N HIS A 194 -9.95 6.26 -15.25
CA HIS A 194 -11.09 6.00 -16.13
C HIS A 194 -10.67 5.26 -17.42
N ALA A 195 -9.58 5.69 -18.05
CA ALA A 195 -9.03 5.05 -19.23
C ALA A 195 -8.60 3.60 -18.95
N ALA A 196 -7.88 3.38 -17.84
CA ALA A 196 -7.40 2.06 -17.45
C ALA A 196 -8.55 1.09 -17.10
N MET A 197 -9.56 1.57 -16.36
CA MET A 197 -10.75 0.78 -16.02
C MET A 197 -11.49 0.33 -17.26
N ASN A 198 -11.72 1.25 -18.22
CA ASN A 198 -12.37 0.93 -19.49
C ASN A 198 -11.58 -0.12 -20.28
N PHE A 199 -10.27 0.09 -20.45
CA PHE A 199 -9.41 -0.85 -21.16
C PHE A 199 -9.43 -2.24 -20.50
N ALA A 200 -9.32 -2.29 -19.17
CA ALA A 200 -9.34 -3.54 -18.42
C ALA A 200 -10.66 -4.29 -18.58
N GLY A 201 -11.80 -3.59 -18.59
CA GLY A 201 -13.11 -4.17 -18.81
C GLY A 201 -13.26 -4.78 -20.21
N VAL A 202 -12.87 -4.01 -21.24
CA VAL A 202 -12.93 -4.44 -22.65
C VAL A 202 -12.07 -5.68 -22.90
N PHE A 203 -10.81 -5.67 -22.45
CA PHE A 203 -9.87 -6.76 -22.71
C PHE A 203 -9.86 -7.84 -21.63
N LYS A 204 -10.69 -7.70 -20.57
CA LYS A 204 -10.75 -8.64 -19.43
C LYS A 204 -9.36 -8.97 -18.91
N THR A 205 -8.57 -7.93 -18.60
CA THR A 205 -7.20 -8.10 -18.10
C THR A 205 -7.21 -8.70 -16.67
N PRO A 206 -6.23 -9.53 -16.30
CA PRO A 206 -6.12 -10.06 -14.95
C PRO A 206 -5.61 -9.00 -13.97
N THR A 207 -6.40 -7.95 -13.77
CA THR A 207 -6.06 -6.78 -12.95
C THR A 207 -6.96 -6.68 -11.72
N ILE A 208 -6.37 -6.40 -10.56
CA ILE A 208 -7.09 -6.04 -9.34
C ILE A 208 -6.86 -4.56 -9.10
N PHE A 209 -7.94 -3.79 -9.14
CA PHE A 209 -7.96 -2.37 -8.80
C PHE A 209 -8.23 -2.23 -7.30
N PHE A 210 -7.20 -2.01 -6.49
CA PHE A 210 -7.34 -1.94 -5.04
C PHE A 210 -7.35 -0.47 -4.57
N CYS A 211 -8.55 0.08 -4.41
CA CYS A 211 -8.77 1.43 -3.91
C CYS A 211 -8.75 1.46 -2.38
N LYS A 212 -7.75 2.08 -1.78
CA LYS A 212 -7.74 2.40 -0.35
C LYS A 212 -8.52 3.69 -0.13
N ASN A 213 -9.80 3.56 0.15
CA ASN A 213 -10.65 4.69 0.50
C ASN A 213 -10.40 5.08 1.95
N ASN A 214 -9.39 5.90 2.18
CA ASN A 214 -9.02 6.40 3.50
C ASN A 214 -9.71 7.73 3.86
N GLN A 215 -10.73 8.11 3.10
CA GLN A 215 -11.63 9.25 3.27
C GLN A 215 -11.02 10.63 2.92
N TRP A 216 -9.72 10.69 2.56
CA TRP A 216 -9.02 11.95 2.39
C TRP A 216 -8.03 11.94 1.22
N ALA A 217 -8.30 12.74 0.20
CA ALA A 217 -7.31 13.08 -0.83
C ALA A 217 -6.52 14.32 -0.36
N ILE A 218 -5.39 14.09 0.33
CA ILE A 218 -4.63 15.09 1.09
C ILE A 218 -5.55 15.75 2.12
N SER A 219 -6.12 16.92 1.81
CA SER A 219 -7.01 17.74 2.64
C SER A 219 -8.46 17.78 2.13
N VAL A 220 -8.74 17.12 0.99
CA VAL A 220 -10.09 17.07 0.40
C VAL A 220 -10.83 15.84 0.90
N PRO A 221 -11.96 15.96 1.62
CA PRO A 221 -12.75 14.83 2.07
C PRO A 221 -13.46 14.16 0.89
N ILE A 222 -13.70 12.87 0.98
CA ILE A 222 -14.36 12.09 -0.07
C ILE A 222 -15.70 12.69 -0.53
N THR A 223 -16.43 13.30 0.37
CA THR A 223 -17.73 13.95 0.09
C THR A 223 -17.63 15.16 -0.84
N ARG A 224 -16.43 15.74 -0.98
CA ARG A 224 -16.15 16.84 -1.92
C ARG A 224 -15.45 16.35 -3.18
N GLN A 225 -15.03 15.09 -3.22
CA GLN A 225 -14.29 14.53 -4.33
C GLN A 225 -15.19 13.79 -5.32
N THR A 226 -16.22 13.12 -4.85
CA THR A 226 -17.10 12.34 -5.72
C THR A 226 -18.54 12.42 -5.27
N ALA A 227 -19.46 12.48 -6.24
CA ALA A 227 -20.90 12.34 -6.01
C ALA A 227 -21.35 10.87 -6.00
N SER A 228 -20.46 9.92 -6.35
CA SER A 228 -20.77 8.50 -6.28
C SER A 228 -21.01 8.08 -4.83
N LYS A 229 -22.08 7.31 -4.59
CA LYS A 229 -22.36 6.78 -3.24
C LYS A 229 -21.23 5.90 -2.71
N THR A 230 -20.60 5.12 -3.60
CA THR A 230 -19.44 4.29 -3.31
C THR A 230 -18.44 4.40 -4.46
N LEU A 231 -17.16 4.17 -4.18
CA LEU A 231 -16.17 4.12 -5.27
C LEU A 231 -16.26 2.82 -6.05
N ALA A 232 -16.61 1.71 -5.37
CA ALA A 232 -16.76 0.40 -6.01
C ALA A 232 -17.78 0.40 -7.15
N GLN A 233 -18.86 1.19 -7.03
CA GLN A 233 -19.88 1.27 -8.10
C GLN A 233 -19.34 1.82 -9.43
N LYS A 234 -18.22 2.54 -9.42
CA LYS A 234 -17.59 3.03 -10.67
C LYS A 234 -17.19 1.89 -11.60
N ALA A 235 -16.88 0.70 -11.07
CA ALA A 235 -16.55 -0.48 -11.88
C ALA A 235 -17.68 -0.92 -12.81
N LEU A 236 -18.93 -0.74 -12.40
CA LEU A 236 -20.11 -1.09 -13.20
C LEU A 236 -20.15 -0.35 -14.56
N ALA A 237 -19.69 0.91 -14.57
CA ALA A 237 -19.62 1.70 -15.80
C ALA A 237 -18.66 1.10 -16.83
N TYR A 238 -17.73 0.24 -16.40
CA TYR A 238 -16.72 -0.41 -17.24
C TYR A 238 -16.98 -1.91 -17.43
N GLY A 239 -18.14 -2.41 -16.99
CA GLY A 239 -18.62 -3.76 -17.26
C GLY A 239 -17.98 -4.86 -16.40
N PHE A 240 -17.50 -4.55 -15.19
CA PHE A 240 -16.98 -5.55 -14.25
C PHE A 240 -17.35 -5.24 -12.79
N ASP A 241 -17.06 -6.19 -11.88
CA ASP A 241 -17.51 -6.11 -10.50
C ASP A 241 -16.71 -5.11 -9.67
N GLY A 242 -17.42 -4.36 -8.84
CA GLY A 242 -16.88 -3.59 -7.73
C GLY A 242 -17.35 -4.17 -6.39
N VAL A 243 -16.44 -4.28 -5.42
CA VAL A 243 -16.71 -4.84 -4.09
C VAL A 243 -16.23 -3.89 -3.02
N ARG A 244 -17.02 -3.74 -1.95
CA ARG A 244 -16.63 -2.95 -0.78
C ARG A 244 -16.25 -3.87 0.38
N VAL A 245 -15.14 -3.56 1.03
CA VAL A 245 -14.64 -4.30 2.18
C VAL A 245 -14.23 -3.36 3.30
N ASP A 246 -14.41 -3.77 4.54
CA ASP A 246 -13.83 -3.07 5.70
C ASP A 246 -12.30 -3.19 5.63
N GLY A 247 -11.64 -2.10 5.23
CA GLY A 247 -10.19 -2.05 5.03
C GLY A 247 -9.37 -2.20 6.31
N ASN A 248 -10.03 -2.13 7.49
CA ASN A 248 -9.43 -2.37 8.79
C ASN A 248 -9.60 -3.84 9.26
N ASP A 249 -10.26 -4.68 8.46
CA ASP A 249 -10.42 -6.11 8.70
C ASP A 249 -9.48 -6.91 7.79
N LEU A 250 -8.39 -7.41 8.35
CA LEU A 250 -7.38 -8.15 7.62
C LEU A 250 -7.95 -9.38 6.90
N LEU A 251 -8.83 -10.14 7.54
CA LEU A 251 -9.39 -11.36 6.96
C LEU A 251 -10.41 -11.08 5.85
N ALA A 252 -11.21 -10.04 5.99
CA ALA A 252 -12.13 -9.62 4.94
C ALA A 252 -11.35 -9.11 3.71
N VAL A 253 -10.32 -8.29 3.90
CA VAL A 253 -9.44 -7.82 2.83
C VAL A 253 -8.75 -9.00 2.14
N TYR A 254 -8.20 -9.95 2.90
CA TYR A 254 -7.59 -11.15 2.34
C TYR A 254 -8.59 -11.96 1.51
N ALA A 255 -9.76 -12.25 2.05
CA ALA A 255 -10.77 -13.08 1.39
C ALA A 255 -11.24 -12.48 0.05
N VAL A 256 -11.53 -11.17 0.04
CA VAL A 256 -11.97 -10.45 -1.15
C VAL A 256 -10.85 -10.40 -2.20
N THR A 257 -9.63 -10.10 -1.79
CA THR A 257 -8.50 -9.99 -2.71
C THR A 257 -8.15 -11.36 -3.29
N LYS A 258 -8.19 -12.42 -2.46
CA LYS A 258 -7.95 -13.80 -2.93
C LYS A 258 -9.00 -14.22 -3.97
N ALA A 259 -10.27 -13.95 -3.71
CA ALA A 259 -11.33 -14.25 -4.67
C ALA A 259 -11.19 -13.45 -5.98
N ALA A 260 -10.78 -12.18 -5.90
CA ALA A 260 -10.49 -11.36 -7.07
C ALA A 260 -9.28 -11.89 -7.86
N ALA A 261 -8.23 -12.34 -7.17
CA ALA A 261 -7.06 -12.94 -7.80
C ALA A 261 -7.41 -14.26 -8.50
N ASP A 262 -8.18 -15.13 -7.85
CA ASP A 262 -8.62 -16.42 -8.43
C ASP A 262 -9.53 -16.19 -9.65
N LYS A 263 -10.45 -15.23 -9.58
CA LYS A 263 -11.28 -14.80 -10.72
C LYS A 263 -10.41 -14.32 -11.89
N ALA A 264 -9.48 -13.41 -11.62
CA ALA A 264 -8.60 -12.85 -12.64
C ALA A 264 -7.75 -13.94 -13.31
N ARG A 265 -7.19 -14.84 -12.52
CA ARG A 265 -6.35 -15.96 -12.94
C ARG A 265 -7.11 -16.98 -13.80
N SER A 266 -8.38 -17.21 -13.50
CA SER A 266 -9.27 -18.06 -14.30
C SER A 266 -9.85 -17.39 -15.56
N GLY A 267 -9.40 -16.17 -15.91
CA GLY A 267 -9.86 -15.44 -17.09
C GLY A 267 -11.17 -14.67 -16.88
N GLY A 268 -11.67 -14.56 -15.63
CA GLY A 268 -12.88 -13.84 -15.28
C GLY A 268 -12.77 -12.31 -15.37
N GLY A 269 -11.59 -11.78 -15.74
CA GLY A 269 -11.35 -10.35 -15.91
C GLY A 269 -11.09 -9.59 -14.61
N PRO A 270 -11.11 -8.24 -14.66
CA PRO A 270 -10.75 -7.40 -13.53
C PRO A 270 -11.80 -7.37 -12.41
N THR A 271 -11.36 -6.90 -11.26
CA THR A 271 -12.24 -6.57 -10.12
C THR A 271 -11.74 -5.29 -9.46
N MET A 272 -12.66 -4.40 -9.09
CA MET A 272 -12.36 -3.25 -8.23
C MET A 272 -12.72 -3.57 -6.78
N ILE A 273 -11.77 -3.37 -5.87
CA ILE A 273 -11.97 -3.51 -4.43
C ILE A 273 -11.88 -2.10 -3.82
N GLU A 274 -12.94 -1.66 -3.17
CA GLU A 274 -12.94 -0.47 -2.33
C GLU A 274 -12.73 -0.90 -0.88
N ALA A 275 -11.51 -0.77 -0.37
CA ALA A 275 -11.17 -0.99 1.02
C ALA A 275 -11.45 0.30 1.81
N VAL A 276 -12.56 0.31 2.54
CA VAL A 276 -12.99 1.46 3.35
C VAL A 276 -12.18 1.47 4.64
N THR A 277 -11.33 2.47 4.78
CA THR A 277 -10.42 2.64 5.91
C THR A 277 -10.33 4.12 6.30
N TYR A 278 -9.36 4.48 7.11
CA TYR A 278 -9.13 5.87 7.50
C TYR A 278 -7.64 6.16 7.71
N ARG A 279 -7.16 7.24 7.11
CA ARG A 279 -5.81 7.74 7.37
C ARG A 279 -5.75 8.40 8.74
N MET A 280 -5.30 7.70 9.77
CA MET A 280 -5.23 8.24 11.14
C MET A 280 -4.08 9.24 11.32
N GLY A 281 -2.98 9.05 10.60
CA GLY A 281 -1.83 9.96 10.58
C GLY A 281 -2.00 11.19 9.68
N PRO A 282 -1.00 12.06 9.60
CA PRO A 282 -0.95 13.14 8.61
C PRO A 282 -0.83 12.57 7.19
N HIS A 283 -1.05 13.41 6.16
CA HIS A 283 -0.82 12.99 4.78
C HIS A 283 0.65 12.64 4.54
N SER A 284 1.52 13.49 5.01
CA SER A 284 2.98 13.31 5.02
C SER A 284 3.57 14.01 6.24
N SER A 285 4.88 13.89 6.44
CA SER A 285 5.59 14.61 7.50
C SER A 285 5.54 16.14 7.38
N SER A 286 5.15 16.67 6.22
CA SER A 286 4.98 18.11 5.96
C SER A 286 3.53 18.59 6.09
N ASP A 287 2.60 17.70 6.49
CA ASP A 287 1.17 18.00 6.59
C ASP A 287 0.73 18.26 8.04
N ASP A 288 -0.14 19.24 8.21
CA ASP A 288 -0.86 19.49 9.46
C ASP A 288 -2.35 19.16 9.30
N PRO A 289 -2.77 17.94 9.68
CA PRO A 289 -4.14 17.50 9.48
C PRO A 289 -5.17 18.22 10.39
N THR A 290 -4.73 18.93 11.43
CA THR A 290 -5.63 19.67 12.33
C THR A 290 -6.35 20.81 11.62
N ARG A 291 -5.83 21.25 10.48
CA ARG A 291 -6.39 22.33 9.66
C ARG A 291 -7.65 21.95 8.88
N TYR A 292 -7.88 20.65 8.65
CA TYR A 292 -8.97 20.20 7.78
C TYR A 292 -9.75 19.01 8.34
N ARG A 293 -9.30 18.38 9.42
CA ARG A 293 -9.87 17.17 9.99
C ARG A 293 -10.12 17.31 11.49
N SER A 294 -11.27 16.85 11.95
CA SER A 294 -11.61 16.88 13.37
C SER A 294 -10.88 15.79 14.17
N LYS A 295 -10.69 16.04 15.45
CA LYS A 295 -10.12 15.07 16.37
C LYS A 295 -11.11 13.93 16.65
N GLU A 296 -12.39 14.26 16.72
CA GLU A 296 -13.50 13.34 16.96
C GLU A 296 -13.58 12.27 15.87
N ASP A 297 -13.36 12.62 14.60
CA ASP A 297 -13.33 11.67 13.50
C ASP A 297 -12.19 10.66 13.67
N VAL A 298 -11.00 11.14 14.03
CA VAL A 298 -9.82 10.27 14.28
C VAL A 298 -10.10 9.33 15.45
N GLU A 299 -10.66 9.82 16.54
CA GLU A 299 -11.02 9.01 17.73
C GLU A 299 -12.10 7.97 17.41
N ALA A 300 -13.08 8.32 16.57
CA ALA A 300 -14.09 7.37 16.12
C ALA A 300 -13.50 6.22 15.31
N TRP A 301 -12.53 6.51 14.43
CA TRP A 301 -11.84 5.50 13.64
C TRP A 301 -10.81 4.71 14.47
N ALA A 302 -10.17 5.31 15.46
CA ALA A 302 -9.26 4.63 16.38
C ALA A 302 -9.93 3.44 17.12
N LYS A 303 -11.24 3.51 17.35
CA LYS A 303 -12.01 2.38 17.89
C LYS A 303 -12.07 1.17 16.95
N ARG A 304 -11.69 1.35 15.70
CA ARG A 304 -11.62 0.32 14.65
C ARG A 304 -10.21 0.06 14.21
N ASP A 305 -9.21 0.34 15.05
CA ASP A 305 -7.80 0.15 14.74
C ASP A 305 -7.55 -1.28 14.25
N PRO A 306 -6.90 -1.47 13.07
CA PRO A 306 -6.71 -2.78 12.47
C PRO A 306 -5.83 -3.71 13.31
N ILE A 307 -4.86 -3.16 14.05
CA ILE A 307 -3.93 -3.93 14.89
C ILE A 307 -4.67 -4.43 16.13
N GLU A 308 -5.38 -3.54 16.83
CA GLU A 308 -6.15 -3.91 18.02
C GLU A 308 -7.26 -4.92 17.69
N ARG A 309 -7.91 -4.75 16.54
CA ARG A 309 -8.93 -5.68 16.05
C ARG A 309 -8.34 -7.08 15.83
N MET A 310 -7.23 -7.16 15.10
CA MET A 310 -6.58 -8.44 14.81
C MET A 310 -6.00 -9.09 16.07
N ARG A 311 -5.43 -8.29 17.00
CA ARG A 311 -4.95 -8.79 18.29
C ARG A 311 -6.05 -9.47 19.08
N LYS A 312 -7.19 -8.79 19.25
CA LYS A 312 -8.35 -9.33 19.97
C LYS A 312 -8.89 -10.62 19.32
N TYR A 313 -8.96 -10.65 18.00
CA TYR A 313 -9.34 -11.86 17.27
C TYR A 313 -8.39 -13.03 17.57
N LEU A 314 -7.07 -12.80 17.52
CA LEU A 314 -6.08 -13.84 17.84
C LEU A 314 -6.16 -14.30 19.29
N GLU A 315 -6.43 -13.41 20.22
CA GLU A 315 -6.66 -13.74 21.64
C GLU A 315 -7.90 -14.61 21.81
N LEU A 316 -9.04 -14.27 21.16
CA LEU A 316 -10.26 -15.07 21.16
C LEU A 316 -10.04 -16.47 20.56
N LYS A 317 -9.16 -16.59 19.57
CA LYS A 317 -8.76 -17.88 18.98
C LYS A 317 -7.75 -18.65 19.84
N GLY A 318 -7.28 -18.11 20.97
CA GLY A 318 -6.23 -18.71 21.79
C GLY A 318 -4.85 -18.76 21.12
N LEU A 319 -4.62 -17.93 20.12
CA LEU A 319 -3.39 -17.91 19.32
C LEU A 319 -2.40 -16.83 19.78
N TRP A 320 -2.82 -15.92 20.66
CA TRP A 320 -2.03 -14.77 21.12
C TRP A 320 -2.25 -14.50 22.62
N SER A 321 -1.24 -13.92 23.27
CA SER A 321 -1.32 -13.52 24.67
C SER A 321 -0.65 -12.16 24.88
N LYS A 322 -0.90 -11.55 26.03
CA LYS A 322 -0.26 -10.29 26.43
C LYS A 322 1.27 -10.41 26.46
N GLU A 323 1.79 -11.54 26.92
CA GLU A 323 3.23 -11.81 26.94
C GLU A 323 3.81 -11.87 25.51
N SER A 324 3.09 -12.54 24.58
CA SER A 324 3.48 -12.57 23.16
C SER A 324 3.50 -11.17 22.54
N GLU A 325 2.56 -10.31 22.94
CA GLU A 325 2.49 -8.92 22.48
C GLU A 325 3.69 -8.09 22.97
N GLU A 326 3.99 -8.16 24.26
CA GLU A 326 5.11 -7.45 24.86
C GLU A 326 6.45 -7.87 24.23
N LYS A 327 6.63 -9.17 24.05
CA LYS A 327 7.82 -9.73 23.39
C LYS A 327 7.94 -9.26 21.93
N LEU A 328 6.84 -9.32 21.17
CA LEU A 328 6.85 -8.87 19.77
C LEU A 328 7.21 -7.39 19.65
N ARG A 329 6.63 -6.53 20.49
CA ARG A 329 6.91 -5.09 20.44
C ARG A 329 8.36 -4.78 20.76
N ALA A 330 8.91 -5.42 21.82
CA ALA A 330 10.32 -5.26 22.17
C ALA A 330 11.24 -5.73 21.04
N GLU A 331 10.99 -6.90 20.47
CA GLU A 331 11.77 -7.44 19.36
C GLU A 331 11.77 -6.51 18.12
N LEU A 332 10.62 -5.99 17.75
CA LEU A 332 10.51 -5.09 16.60
C LEU A 332 11.20 -3.75 16.84
N GLU A 333 11.10 -3.22 18.06
CA GLU A 333 11.75 -1.99 18.44
C GLU A 333 13.28 -2.12 18.41
N ASP A 334 13.83 -3.19 18.99
CA ASP A 334 15.26 -3.49 19.00
C ASP A 334 15.78 -3.70 17.56
N MET A 335 15.06 -4.46 16.75
CA MET A 335 15.40 -4.70 15.36
C MET A 335 15.43 -3.39 14.55
N LEU A 336 14.42 -2.54 14.68
CA LEU A 336 14.39 -1.26 13.98
C LEU A 336 15.51 -0.32 14.46
N GLN A 337 15.77 -0.26 15.75
CA GLN A 337 16.86 0.55 16.29
C GLN A 337 18.23 0.10 15.76
N ALA A 338 18.48 -1.21 15.72
CA ALA A 338 19.71 -1.77 15.17
C ALA A 338 19.85 -1.46 13.68
N THR A 339 18.79 -1.68 12.91
CA THR A 339 18.77 -1.42 11.46
C THR A 339 19.00 0.06 11.14
N ILE A 340 18.35 0.98 11.87
CA ILE A 340 18.56 2.42 11.69
C ILE A 340 20.02 2.80 11.93
N LYS A 341 20.63 2.32 13.03
CA LYS A 341 22.04 2.59 13.33
C LYS A 341 22.99 2.08 12.24
N GLU A 342 22.67 0.95 11.64
CA GLU A 342 23.47 0.38 10.56
C GLU A 342 23.31 1.18 9.26
N VAL A 343 22.09 1.53 8.91
CA VAL A 343 21.81 2.35 7.71
C VAL A 343 22.46 3.72 7.80
N GLU A 344 22.43 4.37 8.95
CA GLU A 344 23.05 5.69 9.16
C GLU A 344 24.57 5.72 8.99
N ARG A 345 25.24 4.59 9.21
CA ARG A 345 26.69 4.48 8.99
C ARG A 345 27.06 4.36 7.51
N SER A 346 26.10 4.10 6.66
CA SER A 346 26.35 3.95 5.22
C SER A 346 26.69 5.30 4.59
N PRO A 347 27.74 5.36 3.74
CA PRO A 347 28.11 6.61 3.08
C PRO A 347 27.02 7.04 2.08
N PRO A 348 27.07 8.30 1.61
CA PRO A 348 26.27 8.70 0.45
C PRO A 348 26.68 7.88 -0.78
N PRO A 349 25.84 7.79 -1.82
CA PRO A 349 26.20 7.14 -3.07
C PRO A 349 27.44 7.80 -3.70
N PRO A 350 28.29 7.05 -4.43
CA PRO A 350 29.39 7.63 -5.17
C PRO A 350 28.91 8.70 -6.14
N ILE A 351 29.59 9.83 -6.19
CA ILE A 351 29.15 10.99 -6.98
C ILE A 351 29.14 10.69 -8.48
N GLU A 352 30.03 9.81 -8.92
CA GLU A 352 30.16 9.35 -10.29
C GLU A 352 28.87 8.70 -10.80
N THR A 353 28.05 8.12 -9.90
CA THR A 353 26.77 7.49 -10.26
C THR A 353 25.75 8.46 -10.82
N LEU A 354 25.93 9.77 -10.63
CA LEU A 354 25.14 10.80 -11.31
C LEU A 354 25.27 10.72 -12.84
N PHE A 355 26.40 10.20 -13.32
CA PHE A 355 26.75 10.15 -14.73
C PHE A 355 26.74 8.72 -15.27
N THR A 356 27.27 7.75 -14.50
CA THR A 356 27.45 6.36 -14.96
C THR A 356 26.15 5.58 -15.10
N ASP A 357 25.10 5.97 -14.39
CA ASP A 357 23.82 5.24 -14.35
C ASP A 357 22.75 5.83 -15.30
N VAL A 358 23.14 6.71 -16.23
CA VAL A 358 22.20 7.36 -17.17
C VAL A 358 21.94 6.49 -18.40
N TYR A 359 22.99 5.92 -18.97
CA TYR A 359 22.96 5.07 -20.16
C TYR A 359 23.76 3.78 -19.95
N ALA A 360 23.46 2.74 -20.73
CA ALA A 360 24.25 1.50 -20.74
C ALA A 360 25.72 1.75 -21.13
N GLU A 361 25.94 2.70 -22.06
CA GLU A 361 27.24 3.19 -22.44
C GLU A 361 27.25 4.71 -22.28
N MET A 362 28.28 5.23 -21.61
CA MET A 362 28.42 6.66 -21.37
C MET A 362 28.68 7.41 -22.67
N THR A 363 27.89 8.42 -22.98
CA THR A 363 28.12 9.29 -24.14
C THR A 363 29.35 10.20 -23.94
N PRO A 364 30.02 10.65 -25.01
CA PRO A 364 31.13 11.58 -24.89
C PRO A 364 30.79 12.86 -24.14
N GLN A 365 29.57 13.40 -24.35
CA GLN A 365 29.08 14.61 -23.68
C GLN A 365 28.90 14.40 -22.18
N LEU A 366 28.34 13.25 -21.78
CA LEU A 366 28.15 12.92 -20.38
C LEU A 366 29.49 12.68 -19.67
N LYS A 367 30.47 12.10 -20.39
CA LYS A 367 31.83 11.93 -19.89
C LYS A 367 32.51 13.29 -19.67
N GLU A 368 32.41 14.20 -20.63
CA GLU A 368 32.95 15.55 -20.52
C GLU A 368 32.34 16.30 -19.31
N GLN A 369 31.03 16.20 -19.11
CA GLN A 369 30.35 16.78 -17.96
C GLN A 369 30.86 16.18 -16.65
N MET A 370 31.01 14.86 -16.58
CA MET A 370 31.55 14.18 -15.39
C MET A 370 32.98 14.64 -15.09
N ASP A 371 33.85 14.65 -16.10
CA ASP A 371 35.25 15.03 -15.94
C ASP A 371 35.38 16.50 -15.47
N ALA A 372 34.56 17.40 -16.06
CA ALA A 372 34.50 18.82 -15.64
C ALA A 372 33.99 18.98 -14.21
N PHE A 373 32.94 18.22 -13.84
CA PHE A 373 32.38 18.25 -12.49
C PHE A 373 33.39 17.75 -11.45
N LEU A 374 34.06 16.64 -11.70
CA LEU A 374 35.09 16.09 -10.80
C LEU A 374 36.33 17.01 -10.69
N ALA A 375 36.73 17.65 -11.78
CA ALA A 375 37.85 18.59 -11.81
C ALA A 375 37.55 19.90 -11.09
N SER A 376 36.29 20.32 -11.03
CA SER A 376 35.88 21.56 -10.32
C SER A 376 36.13 21.50 -8.81
N GLY A 377 36.27 20.31 -8.25
CA GLY A 377 36.39 20.11 -6.78
C GLY A 377 35.16 20.53 -5.99
N GLU A 378 34.10 20.95 -6.66
CA GLU A 378 32.83 21.39 -6.05
C GLU A 378 32.09 20.20 -5.42
N ARG A 379 32.62 19.70 -4.33
CA ARG A 379 31.79 18.98 -3.36
C ARG A 379 30.91 20.00 -2.66
N ARG A 380 29.95 20.55 -3.37
CA ARG A 380 28.91 21.38 -2.71
C ARG A 380 28.10 20.45 -1.81
N ARG A 381 28.50 20.37 -0.54
CA ARG A 381 27.49 20.27 0.51
C ARG A 381 26.62 21.50 0.28
N PRO A 382 25.30 21.32 0.03
CA PRO A 382 24.45 22.49 -0.01
C PRO A 382 24.57 23.16 1.37
N GLU A 383 25.17 24.36 1.44
CA GLU A 383 25.05 25.25 2.61
C GLU A 383 23.58 25.55 2.95
N MET A 384 22.66 25.10 2.09
CA MET A 384 21.22 25.23 2.24
C MET A 384 20.61 24.30 3.29
N LEU A 385 21.22 23.18 3.66
CA LEU A 385 20.65 22.29 4.68
C LEU A 385 20.73 22.91 6.10
N ASP A 386 21.66 23.82 6.33
CA ASP A 386 21.77 24.56 7.60
C ASP A 386 20.82 25.78 7.67
N LYS A 387 20.13 26.10 6.60
CA LYS A 387 19.27 27.31 6.47
C LYS A 387 17.79 27.03 6.30
N PHE A 388 17.37 25.79 6.17
CA PHE A 388 15.94 25.47 6.21
C PHE A 388 15.51 25.39 7.69
N PRO A 389 14.63 26.26 8.16
CA PRO A 389 13.95 26.02 9.41
C PRO A 389 13.07 24.77 9.22
N LEU A 390 13.36 23.72 9.94
CA LEU A 390 12.53 22.52 10.05
C LEU A 390 11.27 22.83 10.85
#